data_a248b692b340bf5c0ea1189051023b5a
#
_entry.id   a248b692b340bf5c0ea1189051023b5a
#
_cell.length_a   1.000
_cell.length_b   1.000
_cell.length_c   1.000
_cell.angle_alpha   90.00
_cell.angle_beta   90.00
_cell.angle_gamma   90.00
#
_symmetry.space_group_name_H-M   'P 1'
#
loop_
_entity.id
_entity.type
_entity.pdbx_description
1 polymer ?
#
loop_
_entity_poly.entity_id
_entity_poly.type
_entity_poly.pdbx_seq_one_letter_code
_entity_poly.pdbx_strand_id
1 'polypeptide(L)'
;LGLHHIGRCVENCPAGAVKLGQKLCTKDGFIQYPRQELPDEVKWGPEKWSIDYRDKNRINCYDTGTAPCKTACPAHIAVQGYLKLAAQGKYREALQLIKRENPFPAVCGRICNRRCEDACTRGTVDQAVAIDEVKRFIAQQDLDAETRFVPEKVIPKVDGEFAEKIAVIGAGPAGMSCAYYLAEKGYRPTVFEKEARPGGMLMNAIPSFRLEKDVVEAEIDVLRQLGVEFRCGVEVGKDVTIAQLRQEGYKGFYVAVGLQSGGRLPVPGGDAENVISGVDFMRDVNLRDKKSLSGRVGVIGGGNN
;
A
#
# COMPACT_ATOMS: atom_id res chain seq x y z
N LEU A 1 7.70 19.80 -10.68
CA LEU A 1 8.01 21.00 -9.88
C LEU A 1 9.50 21.25 -10.03
N GLY A 2 9.83 22.23 -10.87
CA GLY A 2 11.19 22.48 -11.30
C GLY A 2 12.09 23.03 -10.19
N LEU A 3 13.37 22.88 -10.38
CA LEU A 3 14.51 23.37 -9.60
C LEU A 3 14.42 24.85 -9.12
N HIS A 4 13.48 25.63 -9.68
CA HIS A 4 13.22 27.03 -9.32
C HIS A 4 12.72 27.25 -7.88
N HIS A 5 12.14 26.24 -7.22
CA HIS A 5 11.63 26.39 -5.85
C HIS A 5 12.71 26.17 -4.79
N ILE A 6 13.73 25.38 -5.09
CA ILE A 6 14.83 25.08 -4.18
C ILE A 6 15.75 26.30 -4.02
N GLY A 7 15.97 27.07 -5.09
CA GLY A 7 16.75 28.31 -5.06
C GLY A 7 16.20 29.34 -4.08
N ARG A 8 14.88 29.50 -4.00
CA ARG A 8 14.25 30.45 -3.09
C ARG A 8 14.47 30.15 -1.61
N CYS A 9 14.60 28.88 -1.24
CA CYS A 9 14.89 28.51 0.15
C CYS A 9 16.32 28.90 0.55
N VAL A 10 17.27 28.81 -0.40
CA VAL A 10 18.67 29.22 -0.15
C VAL A 10 18.78 30.74 -0.11
N GLU A 11 18.17 31.44 -1.06
CA GLU A 11 18.20 32.91 -1.18
C GLU A 11 17.50 33.61 0.01
N ASN A 12 16.45 33.00 0.56
CA ASN A 12 15.66 33.59 1.64
C ASN A 12 15.95 32.99 3.03
N CYS A 13 17.02 32.18 3.17
CA CYS A 13 17.39 31.66 4.48
C CYS A 13 18.17 32.72 5.30
N PRO A 14 17.55 33.33 6.32
CA PRO A 14 18.19 34.44 7.06
C PRO A 14 19.43 33.98 7.84
N ALA A 15 19.54 32.70 8.12
CA ALA A 15 20.67 32.10 8.85
C ALA A 15 21.76 31.53 7.93
N GLY A 16 21.58 31.57 6.58
CA GLY A 16 22.50 30.92 5.64
C GLY A 16 22.65 29.40 5.86
N ALA A 17 21.72 28.78 6.56
CA ALA A 17 21.80 27.37 6.95
C ALA A 17 21.51 26.40 5.80
N VAL A 18 20.85 26.87 4.74
CA VAL A 18 20.55 26.05 3.55
C VAL A 18 21.65 26.31 2.52
N LYS A 19 22.57 25.36 2.39
CA LYS A 19 23.63 25.37 1.37
C LYS A 19 23.41 24.21 0.42
N LEU A 20 23.39 24.49 -0.88
CA LEU A 20 23.28 23.47 -1.90
C LEU A 20 24.64 23.19 -2.52
N GLY A 21 25.08 21.96 -2.50
CA GLY A 21 26.33 21.51 -3.13
C GLY A 21 26.23 21.25 -4.63
N GLN A 22 25.17 21.74 -5.30
CA GLN A 22 24.94 21.53 -6.74
C GLN A 22 24.72 22.85 -7.48
N LYS A 23 24.94 22.82 -8.80
CA LYS A 23 24.66 23.97 -9.67
C LYS A 23 23.17 24.29 -9.70
N LEU A 24 22.80 25.48 -9.31
CA LEU A 24 21.44 26.00 -9.45
C LEU A 24 21.36 26.90 -10.69
N CYS A 25 20.29 26.75 -11.46
CA CYS A 25 19.91 27.68 -12.49
C CYS A 25 19.07 28.80 -11.89
N THR A 26 19.51 30.03 -12.01
CA THR A 26 18.72 31.26 -11.81
C THR A 26 18.33 31.87 -13.13
N LYS A 27 17.54 32.95 -13.12
CA LYS A 27 17.25 33.74 -14.33
C LYS A 27 18.51 34.30 -14.99
N ASP A 28 19.58 34.50 -14.21
CA ASP A 28 20.83 35.14 -14.63
C ASP A 28 21.97 34.13 -14.88
N GLY A 29 21.70 32.84 -14.86
CA GLY A 29 22.67 31.79 -15.11
C GLY A 29 22.81 30.73 -14.02
N PHE A 30 23.96 30.01 -14.03
CA PHE A 30 24.25 28.96 -13.06
C PHE A 30 24.97 29.54 -11.85
N ILE A 31 24.40 29.33 -10.66
CA ILE A 31 25.08 29.59 -9.40
C ILE A 31 25.93 28.37 -9.04
N GLN A 32 27.23 28.57 -8.94
CA GLN A 32 28.17 27.55 -8.51
C GLN A 32 28.53 27.77 -7.04
N TYR A 33 28.03 26.88 -6.17
CA TYR A 33 28.45 26.86 -4.78
C TYR A 33 29.78 26.11 -4.65
N PRO A 34 30.77 26.63 -3.91
CA PRO A 34 31.98 25.89 -3.65
C PRO A 34 31.62 24.58 -2.91
N ARG A 35 32.08 23.46 -3.44
CA ARG A 35 32.02 22.20 -2.72
C ARG A 35 32.85 22.35 -1.45
N GLN A 36 32.22 22.29 -0.28
CA GLN A 36 32.94 22.13 0.97
C GLN A 36 33.46 20.71 0.98
N GLU A 37 34.78 20.53 0.97
CA GLU A 37 35.36 19.23 1.26
C GLU A 37 35.06 18.89 2.72
N LEU A 38 34.34 17.79 2.93
CA LEU A 38 34.15 17.25 4.25
C LEU A 38 35.48 16.70 4.74
N PRO A 39 35.83 16.88 6.04
CA PRO A 39 36.96 16.21 6.63
C PRO A 39 36.94 14.71 6.34
N ASP A 40 38.10 14.09 6.17
CA ASP A 40 38.20 12.66 5.82
C ASP A 40 37.49 11.74 6.80
N GLU A 41 37.44 12.13 8.07
CA GLU A 41 36.67 11.45 9.15
C GLU A 41 35.18 11.41 8.92
N VAL A 42 34.64 12.29 8.06
CA VAL A 42 33.21 12.40 7.74
C VAL A 42 32.92 11.95 6.30
N LYS A 43 33.92 11.46 5.56
CA LYS A 43 33.68 10.87 4.23
C LYS A 43 32.82 9.63 4.37
N TRP A 44 31.70 9.68 3.69
CA TRP A 44 30.73 8.59 3.62
C TRP A 44 31.17 7.57 2.58
N GLY A 45 31.59 6.40 3.05
CA GLY A 45 31.81 5.25 2.19
C GLY A 45 30.72 4.20 2.39
N PRO A 46 30.54 3.24 1.46
CA PRO A 46 29.59 2.14 1.61
C PRO A 46 29.72 1.39 2.94
N GLU A 47 30.94 1.29 3.47
CA GLU A 47 31.26 0.65 4.75
C GLU A 47 30.75 1.40 5.99
N LYS A 48 30.43 2.70 5.85
CA LYS A 48 29.86 3.53 6.92
C LYS A 48 28.34 3.60 6.86
N TRP A 49 27.73 3.03 5.83
CA TRP A 49 26.30 2.99 5.65
C TRP A 49 25.72 1.74 6.29
N SER A 50 25.32 1.82 7.55
CA SER A 50 24.51 0.75 8.12
C SER A 50 23.02 1.07 7.92
N ILE A 51 22.23 0.02 7.75
CA ILE A 51 20.77 0.14 7.69
C ILE A 51 20.22 0.79 8.98
N ASP A 52 20.93 0.60 10.10
CA ASP A 52 20.58 1.14 11.40
C ASP A 52 20.96 2.62 11.57
N TYR A 53 21.73 3.20 10.65
CA TYR A 53 22.12 4.61 10.72
C TYR A 53 20.91 5.54 10.68
N ARG A 54 19.89 5.19 9.91
CA ARG A 54 18.63 5.92 9.82
C ARG A 54 17.92 5.99 11.17
N ASP A 55 17.84 4.86 11.86
CA ASP A 55 17.11 4.73 13.12
C ASP A 55 17.87 5.41 14.27
N LYS A 56 19.20 5.26 14.32
CA LYS A 56 20.04 5.86 15.37
C LYS A 56 20.07 7.38 15.33
N ASN A 57 20.08 7.98 14.14
CA ASN A 57 20.23 9.42 13.98
C ASN A 57 18.91 10.14 13.67
N ARG A 58 17.81 9.41 13.44
CA ARG A 58 16.52 9.95 13.01
C ARG A 58 16.60 10.89 11.79
N ILE A 59 17.70 10.78 11.03
CA ILE A 59 17.96 11.60 9.85
C ILE A 59 17.77 10.72 8.62
N ASN A 60 16.84 11.11 7.78
CA ASN A 60 16.64 10.45 6.51
C ASN A 60 17.58 11.01 5.43
N CYS A 61 18.78 10.45 5.34
CA CYS A 61 19.79 10.91 4.40
C CYS A 61 19.53 10.50 2.93
N TYR A 62 18.53 9.64 2.68
CA TYR A 62 18.28 9.09 1.34
C TYR A 62 17.27 9.90 0.55
N ASP A 63 16.46 10.70 1.23
CA ASP A 63 15.34 11.39 0.64
C ASP A 63 15.46 12.88 0.91
N THR A 64 16.38 13.51 0.22
CA THR A 64 16.61 14.96 0.34
C THR A 64 15.33 15.73 0.02
N GLY A 65 14.71 16.28 1.04
CA GLY A 65 13.51 17.11 0.92
C GLY A 65 12.17 16.37 0.98
N THR A 66 12.16 15.08 1.32
CA THR A 66 10.92 14.32 1.52
C THR A 66 10.55 14.28 3.00
N ALA A 67 9.27 14.50 3.32
CA ALA A 67 8.79 14.41 4.70
C ALA A 67 8.96 13.03 5.30
N PRO A 68 9.36 12.91 6.59
CA PRO A 68 9.52 11.62 7.26
C PRO A 68 8.28 10.73 7.19
N CYS A 69 7.09 11.31 7.27
CA CYS A 69 5.83 10.58 7.15
C CYS A 69 5.64 9.91 5.78
N LYS A 70 6.09 10.54 4.68
CA LYS A 70 6.08 9.93 3.35
C LYS A 70 7.09 8.81 3.26
N THR A 71 8.30 9.03 3.77
CA THR A 71 9.38 8.04 3.72
C THR A 71 9.08 6.81 4.57
N ALA A 72 8.48 6.99 5.75
CA ALA A 72 8.09 5.89 6.63
C ALA A 72 6.90 5.08 6.09
N CYS A 73 6.12 5.64 5.17
CA CYS A 73 5.04 4.93 4.52
C CYS A 73 5.60 3.91 3.52
N PRO A 74 5.30 2.60 3.62
CA PRO A 74 5.79 1.61 2.66
C PRO A 74 5.35 1.86 1.21
N ALA A 75 4.17 2.49 1.02
CA ALA A 75 3.65 2.89 -0.29
C ALA A 75 4.08 4.30 -0.71
N HIS A 76 4.86 5.00 0.11
CA HIS A 76 5.34 6.38 -0.16
C HIS A 76 4.22 7.37 -0.55
N ILE A 77 3.04 7.23 0.06
CA ILE A 77 1.89 8.10 -0.21
C ILE A 77 2.28 9.56 0.07
N ALA A 78 1.79 10.47 -0.74
CA ALA A 78 2.01 11.92 -0.59
C ALA A 78 1.24 12.50 0.61
N VAL A 79 1.65 12.12 1.85
CA VAL A 79 0.95 12.43 3.10
C VAL A 79 0.65 13.92 3.25
N GLN A 80 1.67 14.77 3.09
CA GLN A 80 1.51 16.22 3.21
C GLN A 80 0.53 16.77 2.17
N GLY A 81 0.55 16.22 0.96
CA GLY A 81 -0.32 16.65 -0.13
C GLY A 81 -1.78 16.40 0.19
N TYR A 82 -2.16 15.18 0.56
CA TYR A 82 -3.56 14.90 0.85
C TYR A 82 -4.06 15.55 2.15
N LEU A 83 -3.22 15.70 3.17
CA LEU A 83 -3.57 16.47 4.37
C LEU A 83 -3.84 17.96 4.05
N LYS A 84 -3.03 18.55 3.17
CA LYS A 84 -3.24 19.92 2.69
C LYS A 84 -4.56 20.06 1.94
N LEU A 85 -4.85 19.12 1.03
CA LEU A 85 -6.10 19.10 0.28
C LEU A 85 -7.31 18.90 1.22
N ALA A 86 -7.21 18.00 2.18
CA ALA A 86 -8.25 17.79 3.18
C ALA A 86 -8.53 19.03 4.01
N ALA A 87 -7.47 19.74 4.46
CA ALA A 87 -7.59 21.01 5.18
C ALA A 87 -8.28 22.12 4.37
N GLN A 88 -8.32 21.99 3.04
CA GLN A 88 -9.02 22.89 2.12
C GLN A 88 -10.44 22.40 1.76
N GLY A 89 -10.91 21.28 2.34
CA GLY A 89 -12.17 20.66 1.99
C GLY A 89 -12.17 19.91 0.63
N LYS A 90 -11.02 19.75 0.01
CA LYS A 90 -10.85 19.09 -1.30
C LYS A 90 -10.65 17.59 -1.13
N TYR A 91 -11.69 16.91 -0.62
CA TYR A 91 -11.58 15.50 -0.25
C TYR A 91 -11.44 14.58 -1.46
N ARG A 92 -12.12 14.90 -2.58
CA ARG A 92 -12.02 14.10 -3.82
C ARG A 92 -10.60 14.15 -4.40
N GLU A 93 -9.99 15.33 -4.47
CA GLU A 93 -8.61 15.49 -4.93
C GLU A 93 -7.60 14.84 -3.97
N ALA A 94 -7.90 14.91 -2.66
CA ALA A 94 -7.11 14.21 -1.65
C ALA A 94 -7.15 12.68 -1.85
N LEU A 95 -8.34 12.13 -2.09
CA LEU A 95 -8.53 10.70 -2.40
C LEU A 95 -7.80 10.30 -3.68
N GLN A 96 -7.94 11.09 -4.74
CA GLN A 96 -7.22 10.89 -6.00
C GLN A 96 -5.70 10.84 -5.77
N LEU A 97 -5.17 11.73 -4.94
CA LEU A 97 -3.74 11.77 -4.62
C LEU A 97 -3.30 10.52 -3.85
N ILE A 98 -4.12 10.05 -2.90
CA ILE A 98 -3.83 8.81 -2.16
C ILE A 98 -3.83 7.60 -3.10
N LYS A 99 -4.81 7.50 -4.00
CA LYS A 99 -4.97 6.35 -4.89
C LYS A 99 -3.89 6.21 -5.95
N ARG A 100 -3.05 7.20 -6.16
CA ARG A 100 -1.85 7.06 -7.00
C ARG A 100 -0.87 6.00 -6.48
N GLU A 101 -0.79 5.85 -5.15
CA GLU A 101 0.15 4.96 -4.48
C GLU A 101 -0.54 3.88 -3.61
N ASN A 102 -1.83 4.03 -3.35
CA ASN A 102 -2.60 3.11 -2.52
C ASN A 102 -4.03 2.93 -3.06
N PRO A 103 -4.33 1.80 -3.71
CA PRO A 103 -5.65 1.54 -4.28
C PRO A 103 -6.72 1.22 -3.24
N PHE A 104 -6.34 0.92 -1.97
CA PHE A 104 -7.24 0.52 -0.89
C PHE A 104 -7.14 1.43 0.34
N PRO A 105 -7.42 2.74 0.22
CA PRO A 105 -7.24 3.68 1.32
C PRO A 105 -8.22 3.46 2.49
N ALA A 106 -9.44 2.97 2.25
CA ALA A 106 -10.43 2.72 3.29
C ALA A 106 -10.06 1.48 4.13
N VAL A 107 -9.56 0.42 3.49
CA VAL A 107 -8.98 -0.74 4.17
C VAL A 107 -7.75 -0.31 4.98
N CYS A 108 -6.80 0.38 4.35
CA CYS A 108 -5.60 0.84 5.04
C CYS A 108 -5.90 1.76 6.23
N GLY A 109 -6.92 2.62 6.14
CA GLY A 109 -7.35 3.47 7.25
C GLY A 109 -7.92 2.72 8.46
N ARG A 110 -8.09 1.39 8.37
CA ARG A 110 -8.60 0.53 9.46
C ARG A 110 -7.55 -0.40 10.05
N ILE A 111 -6.57 -0.81 9.23
CA ILE A 111 -5.61 -1.86 9.62
C ILE A 111 -4.14 -1.44 9.49
N CYS A 112 -3.87 -0.20 9.11
CA CYS A 112 -2.50 0.31 8.98
C CYS A 112 -1.80 0.38 10.35
N ASN A 113 -0.52 0.07 10.38
CA ASN A 113 0.32 0.19 11.58
C ASN A 113 0.88 1.60 11.82
N ARG A 114 0.44 2.61 11.06
CA ARG A 114 0.67 4.04 11.27
C ARG A 114 2.13 4.50 11.35
N ARG A 115 3.05 3.84 10.68
CA ARG A 115 4.49 4.21 10.69
C ARG A 115 4.74 5.67 10.33
N CYS A 116 3.86 6.30 9.57
CA CYS A 116 3.94 7.72 9.24
C CYS A 116 3.71 8.62 10.46
N GLU A 117 2.86 8.21 11.40
CA GLU A 117 2.62 8.93 12.67
C GLU A 117 3.81 8.75 13.61
N ASP A 118 4.37 7.54 13.72
CA ASP A 118 5.58 7.27 14.51
C ASP A 118 6.77 8.12 14.05
N ALA A 119 6.88 8.36 12.73
CA ALA A 119 7.93 9.18 12.13
C ALA A 119 7.58 10.68 12.05
N CYS A 120 6.44 11.09 12.55
CA CYS A 120 5.98 12.48 12.45
C CYS A 120 6.84 13.40 13.32
N THR A 121 7.51 14.38 12.69
CA THR A 121 8.35 15.36 13.43
C THR A 121 7.56 16.23 14.39
N ARG A 122 6.25 16.40 14.17
CA ARG A 122 5.40 17.12 15.11
C ARG A 122 5.33 16.41 16.47
N GLY A 123 5.43 15.08 16.50
CA GLY A 123 5.48 14.29 17.74
C GLY A 123 6.64 14.62 18.67
N THR A 124 7.66 15.36 18.18
CA THR A 124 8.74 15.88 19.05
C THR A 124 8.40 17.20 19.72
N VAL A 125 7.32 17.86 19.32
CA VAL A 125 6.87 19.15 19.83
C VAL A 125 5.67 18.99 20.77
N ASP A 126 4.63 18.32 20.28
CA ASP A 126 3.39 18.06 21.03
C ASP A 126 2.87 16.63 20.74
N GLN A 127 2.15 16.44 19.64
CA GLN A 127 1.60 15.16 19.24
C GLN A 127 1.75 14.95 17.73
N ALA A 128 1.94 13.71 17.32
CA ALA A 128 1.93 13.37 15.91
C ALA A 128 0.58 13.75 15.27
N VAL A 129 0.61 14.18 14.02
CA VAL A 129 -0.62 14.42 13.26
C VAL A 129 -1.34 13.08 13.08
N ALA A 130 -2.65 13.04 13.30
CA ALA A 130 -3.50 11.85 13.11
C ALA A 130 -3.68 11.54 11.61
N ILE A 131 -2.59 11.14 10.96
CA ILE A 131 -2.47 10.99 9.51
C ILE A 131 -3.42 9.91 9.00
N ASP A 132 -3.48 8.79 9.71
CA ASP A 132 -4.27 7.63 9.30
C ASP A 132 -5.76 7.88 9.48
N GLU A 133 -6.16 8.57 10.55
CA GLU A 133 -7.58 8.94 10.76
C GLU A 133 -8.07 9.93 9.69
N VAL A 134 -7.24 10.89 9.29
CA VAL A 134 -7.58 11.81 8.19
C VAL A 134 -7.67 11.02 6.87
N LYS A 135 -6.77 10.08 6.60
CA LYS A 135 -6.85 9.20 5.44
C LYS A 135 -8.11 8.36 5.47
N ARG A 136 -8.46 7.77 6.61
CA ARG A 136 -9.70 7.03 6.82
C ARG A 136 -10.93 7.87 6.50
N PHE A 137 -10.97 9.09 7.01
CA PHE A 137 -12.06 10.05 6.73
C PHE A 137 -12.18 10.36 5.23
N ILE A 138 -11.06 10.67 4.56
CA ILE A 138 -11.03 10.93 3.11
C ILE A 138 -11.56 9.70 2.34
N ALA A 139 -11.14 8.51 2.75
CA ALA A 139 -11.49 7.27 2.08
C ALA A 139 -12.96 6.85 2.25
N GLN A 140 -13.72 7.48 3.14
CA GLN A 140 -15.18 7.27 3.25
C GLN A 140 -15.90 7.55 1.93
N GLN A 141 -15.35 8.39 1.06
CA GLN A 141 -15.88 8.67 -0.27
C GLN A 141 -16.04 7.41 -1.14
N ASP A 142 -15.19 6.39 -0.94
CA ASP A 142 -15.25 5.14 -1.70
C ASP A 142 -16.32 4.17 -1.23
N LEU A 143 -16.83 4.35 -0.03
CA LEU A 143 -17.85 3.44 0.54
C LEU A 143 -19.21 3.63 -0.08
N ASP A 144 -19.52 4.86 -0.49
CA ASP A 144 -20.75 5.18 -1.20
C ASP A 144 -20.53 5.08 -2.72
N ALA A 145 -21.41 4.37 -3.40
CA ALA A 145 -21.34 4.19 -4.85
C ALA A 145 -21.46 5.51 -5.64
N GLU A 146 -22.19 6.50 -5.10
CA GLU A 146 -22.37 7.81 -5.74
C GLU A 146 -21.14 8.71 -5.65
N THR A 147 -20.39 8.62 -4.54
CA THR A 147 -19.20 9.44 -4.29
C THR A 147 -17.88 8.72 -4.60
N ARG A 148 -17.94 7.44 -4.87
CA ARG A 148 -16.80 6.57 -5.14
C ARG A 148 -15.89 7.15 -6.22
N PHE A 149 -14.60 7.19 -5.93
CA PHE A 149 -13.61 7.67 -6.89
C PHE A 149 -13.02 6.49 -7.68
N VAL A 150 -13.37 6.42 -8.94
CA VAL A 150 -12.73 5.52 -9.91
C VAL A 150 -11.73 6.36 -10.71
N PRO A 151 -10.44 6.01 -10.71
CA PRO A 151 -9.44 6.79 -11.43
C PRO A 151 -9.64 6.70 -12.94
N GLU A 152 -9.27 7.77 -13.62
CA GLU A 152 -9.18 7.76 -15.08
C GLU A 152 -8.00 6.88 -15.52
N LYS A 153 -8.18 6.17 -16.63
CA LYS A 153 -7.11 5.37 -17.21
C LYS A 153 -6.05 6.30 -17.82
N VAL A 154 -4.81 6.10 -17.41
CA VAL A 154 -3.64 6.80 -17.96
C VAL A 154 -2.90 5.83 -18.89
N ILE A 155 -3.38 5.76 -20.14
CA ILE A 155 -2.90 4.80 -21.13
C ILE A 155 -1.67 5.35 -21.84
N PRO A 156 -0.48 4.72 -21.70
CA PRO A 156 0.75 5.20 -22.33
C PRO A 156 0.81 4.91 -23.83
N LYS A 157 -0.15 4.16 -24.37
CA LYS A 157 -0.22 3.78 -25.79
C LYS A 157 -1.08 4.77 -26.57
N VAL A 158 -0.60 5.20 -27.75
CA VAL A 158 -1.29 6.17 -28.60
C VAL A 158 -2.61 5.61 -29.17
N ASP A 159 -2.65 4.30 -29.46
CA ASP A 159 -3.78 3.65 -30.16
C ASP A 159 -4.81 3.04 -29.18
N GLY A 160 -4.87 3.51 -27.93
CA GLY A 160 -5.86 3.08 -26.96
C GLY A 160 -5.37 1.94 -26.04
N GLU A 161 -6.30 1.14 -25.52
CA GLU A 161 -6.01 0.08 -24.55
C GLU A 161 -5.15 -1.06 -25.14
N PHE A 162 -4.41 -1.73 -24.24
CA PHE A 162 -3.65 -2.92 -24.60
C PHE A 162 -4.57 -4.13 -24.82
N ALA A 163 -4.33 -4.86 -25.90
CA ALA A 163 -5.09 -6.07 -26.22
C ALA A 163 -4.66 -7.30 -25.39
N GLU A 164 -3.48 -7.23 -24.78
CA GLU A 164 -2.86 -8.31 -24.05
C GLU A 164 -3.63 -8.64 -22.77
N LYS A 165 -4.03 -9.89 -22.65
CA LYS A 165 -4.65 -10.43 -21.44
C LYS A 165 -3.59 -10.74 -20.39
N ILE A 166 -3.82 -10.30 -19.17
CA ILE A 166 -2.94 -10.56 -18.02
C ILE A 166 -3.71 -11.38 -16.99
N ALA A 167 -3.15 -12.52 -16.60
CA ALA A 167 -3.68 -13.36 -15.53
C ALA A 167 -3.04 -12.97 -14.19
N VAL A 168 -3.87 -12.60 -13.23
CA VAL A 168 -3.44 -12.39 -11.84
C VAL A 168 -3.96 -13.57 -11.01
N ILE A 169 -3.06 -14.29 -10.35
CA ILE A 169 -3.38 -15.51 -9.62
C ILE A 169 -3.43 -15.20 -8.13
N GLY A 170 -4.66 -15.09 -7.60
CA GLY A 170 -4.98 -14.70 -6.22
C GLY A 170 -5.55 -13.29 -6.13
N ALA A 171 -6.73 -13.16 -5.53
CA ALA A 171 -7.44 -11.91 -5.29
C ALA A 171 -7.20 -11.34 -3.88
N GLY A 172 -6.03 -11.57 -3.30
CA GLY A 172 -5.58 -10.88 -2.09
C GLY A 172 -5.11 -9.45 -2.40
N PRO A 173 -4.70 -8.68 -1.38
CA PRO A 173 -4.27 -7.28 -1.55
C PRO A 173 -3.20 -7.09 -2.63
N ALA A 174 -2.24 -8.00 -2.73
CA ALA A 174 -1.16 -7.92 -3.71
C ALA A 174 -1.67 -8.09 -5.16
N GLY A 175 -2.52 -9.12 -5.40
CA GLY A 175 -3.09 -9.36 -6.72
C GLY A 175 -4.04 -8.25 -7.15
N MET A 176 -4.90 -7.81 -6.25
CA MET A 176 -5.82 -6.71 -6.52
C MET A 176 -5.09 -5.39 -6.78
N SER A 177 -4.01 -5.08 -6.05
CA SER A 177 -3.19 -3.89 -6.33
C SER A 177 -2.54 -3.97 -7.71
N CYS A 178 -2.00 -5.12 -8.09
CA CYS A 178 -1.45 -5.33 -9.42
C CYS A 178 -2.53 -5.13 -10.50
N ALA A 179 -3.71 -5.73 -10.32
CA ALA A 179 -4.82 -5.60 -11.27
C ALA A 179 -5.30 -4.14 -11.40
N TYR A 180 -5.36 -3.40 -10.28
CA TYR A 180 -5.70 -1.98 -10.28
C TYR A 180 -4.77 -1.16 -11.18
N TYR A 181 -3.46 -1.23 -10.95
CA TYR A 181 -2.50 -0.45 -11.73
C TYR A 181 -2.38 -0.91 -13.19
N LEU A 182 -2.60 -2.19 -13.47
CA LEU A 182 -2.68 -2.69 -14.83
C LEU A 182 -3.91 -2.12 -15.56
N ALA A 183 -5.07 -2.12 -14.91
CA ALA A 183 -6.30 -1.58 -15.49
C ALA A 183 -6.21 -0.06 -15.71
N GLU A 184 -5.63 0.69 -14.75
CA GLU A 184 -5.35 2.12 -14.88
C GLU A 184 -4.48 2.42 -16.11
N LYS A 185 -3.52 1.55 -16.42
CA LYS A 185 -2.63 1.66 -17.60
C LYS A 185 -3.22 1.10 -18.89
N GLY A 186 -4.48 0.67 -18.88
CA GLY A 186 -5.19 0.22 -20.07
C GLY A 186 -4.99 -1.25 -20.43
N TYR A 187 -4.44 -2.07 -19.54
CA TYR A 187 -4.45 -3.52 -19.69
C TYR A 187 -5.80 -4.12 -19.27
N ARG A 188 -6.02 -5.38 -19.65
CA ARG A 188 -7.22 -6.15 -19.28
C ARG A 188 -6.85 -7.30 -18.34
N PRO A 189 -6.66 -7.02 -17.03
CA PRO A 189 -6.34 -8.06 -16.07
C PRO A 189 -7.58 -8.90 -15.73
N THR A 190 -7.40 -10.22 -15.68
CA THR A 190 -8.34 -11.17 -15.10
C THR A 190 -7.73 -11.74 -13.83
N VAL A 191 -8.41 -11.59 -12.71
CA VAL A 191 -7.99 -12.11 -11.42
C VAL A 191 -8.66 -13.44 -11.16
N PHE A 192 -7.86 -14.49 -10.99
CA PHE A 192 -8.32 -15.85 -10.64
C PHE A 192 -8.21 -16.03 -9.13
N GLU A 193 -9.31 -16.42 -8.48
CA GLU A 193 -9.39 -16.61 -7.05
C GLU A 193 -10.04 -17.96 -6.73
N LYS A 194 -9.41 -18.76 -5.86
CA LYS A 194 -9.94 -20.06 -5.47
C LYS A 194 -11.17 -19.98 -4.57
N GLU A 195 -11.24 -18.94 -3.74
CA GLU A 195 -12.40 -18.72 -2.87
C GLU A 195 -13.58 -18.12 -3.67
N ALA A 196 -14.78 -18.23 -3.12
CA ALA A 196 -15.98 -17.71 -3.75
C ALA A 196 -16.04 -16.17 -3.82
N ARG A 197 -15.20 -15.48 -3.03
CA ARG A 197 -15.14 -14.02 -2.94
C ARG A 197 -13.70 -13.52 -3.02
N PRO A 198 -13.45 -12.41 -3.72
CA PRO A 198 -12.14 -11.76 -3.71
C PRO A 198 -11.87 -11.07 -2.36
N GLY A 199 -10.61 -10.76 -2.08
CA GLY A 199 -10.17 -10.04 -0.89
C GLY A 199 -9.09 -10.77 -0.09
N GLY A 200 -8.92 -12.08 -0.31
CA GLY A 200 -7.90 -12.88 0.39
C GLY A 200 -8.02 -12.75 1.91
N MET A 201 -6.91 -12.49 2.61
CA MET A 201 -6.89 -12.38 4.08
C MET A 201 -7.77 -11.24 4.62
N LEU A 202 -8.04 -10.19 3.85
CA LEU A 202 -8.96 -9.11 4.26
C LEU A 202 -10.39 -9.63 4.46
N MET A 203 -10.80 -10.60 3.65
CA MET A 203 -12.12 -11.24 3.75
C MET A 203 -12.07 -12.48 4.64
N ASN A 204 -11.01 -13.29 4.52
CA ASN A 204 -10.98 -14.64 5.11
C ASN A 204 -10.58 -14.63 6.57
N ALA A 205 -9.62 -13.79 6.99
CA ALA A 205 -8.99 -13.90 8.30
C ALA A 205 -9.20 -12.69 9.22
N ILE A 206 -9.22 -11.47 8.70
CA ILE A 206 -9.40 -10.29 9.54
C ILE A 206 -10.84 -10.29 10.10
N PRO A 207 -11.05 -10.19 11.42
CA PRO A 207 -12.38 -10.14 12.00
C PRO A 207 -13.20 -8.92 11.53
N SER A 208 -14.51 -9.08 11.36
CA SER A 208 -15.40 -8.02 10.85
C SER A 208 -15.47 -6.80 11.79
N PHE A 209 -15.23 -6.97 13.08
CA PHE A 209 -15.16 -5.84 14.02
C PHE A 209 -13.88 -5.00 13.85
N ARG A 210 -12.85 -5.54 13.20
CA ARG A 210 -11.59 -4.83 12.88
C ARG A 210 -11.61 -4.24 11.48
N LEU A 211 -12.18 -4.99 10.52
CA LEU A 211 -12.31 -4.57 9.14
C LEU A 211 -13.65 -5.08 8.61
N GLU A 212 -14.58 -4.18 8.46
CA GLU A 212 -15.93 -4.42 7.95
C GLU A 212 -15.84 -4.98 6.51
N LYS A 213 -16.61 -6.01 6.20
CA LYS A 213 -16.51 -6.70 4.91
C LYS A 213 -17.11 -5.90 3.76
N ASP A 214 -18.09 -5.07 4.04
CA ASP A 214 -18.68 -4.11 3.09
C ASP A 214 -17.66 -3.04 2.65
N VAL A 215 -16.77 -2.61 3.55
CA VAL A 215 -15.66 -1.71 3.20
C VAL A 215 -14.71 -2.34 2.20
N VAL A 216 -14.35 -3.61 2.41
CA VAL A 216 -13.48 -4.35 1.48
C VAL A 216 -14.18 -4.51 0.12
N GLU A 217 -15.48 -4.84 0.13
CA GLU A 217 -16.25 -5.03 -1.10
C GLU A 217 -16.41 -3.70 -1.88
N ALA A 218 -16.63 -2.58 -1.17
CA ALA A 218 -16.72 -1.27 -1.80
C ALA A 218 -15.42 -0.88 -2.54
N GLU A 219 -14.26 -1.17 -1.96
CA GLU A 219 -12.98 -0.92 -2.64
C GLU A 219 -12.70 -1.92 -3.77
N ILE A 220 -13.18 -3.16 -3.68
CA ILE A 220 -13.13 -4.13 -4.80
C ILE A 220 -14.00 -3.66 -5.97
N ASP A 221 -15.13 -3.04 -5.69
CA ASP A 221 -16.00 -2.49 -6.73
C ASP A 221 -15.33 -1.40 -7.56
N VAL A 222 -14.39 -0.64 -7.00
CA VAL A 222 -13.57 0.29 -7.78
C VAL A 222 -12.79 -0.45 -8.88
N LEU A 223 -12.23 -1.64 -8.56
CA LEU A 223 -11.52 -2.44 -9.55
C LEU A 223 -12.46 -2.97 -10.64
N ARG A 224 -13.67 -3.41 -10.26
CA ARG A 224 -14.69 -3.86 -11.23
C ARG A 224 -15.07 -2.72 -12.18
N GLN A 225 -15.27 -1.52 -11.65
CA GLN A 225 -15.57 -0.32 -12.46
C GLN A 225 -14.39 0.10 -13.35
N LEU A 226 -13.13 -0.18 -12.94
CA LEU A 226 -11.96 0.00 -13.80
C LEU A 226 -11.88 -1.04 -14.94
N GLY A 227 -12.71 -2.08 -14.91
CA GLY A 227 -12.73 -3.14 -15.90
C GLY A 227 -11.89 -4.38 -15.54
N VAL A 228 -11.54 -4.55 -14.26
CA VAL A 228 -10.91 -5.79 -13.79
C VAL A 228 -11.93 -6.91 -13.73
N GLU A 229 -11.66 -8.01 -14.43
CA GLU A 229 -12.47 -9.23 -14.38
C GLU A 229 -12.05 -10.09 -13.18
N PHE A 230 -13.02 -10.59 -12.40
CA PHE A 230 -12.77 -11.55 -11.32
C PHE A 230 -13.40 -12.89 -11.66
N ARG A 231 -12.59 -13.95 -11.65
CA ARG A 231 -13.02 -15.35 -11.76
C ARG A 231 -12.79 -16.06 -10.44
N CYS A 232 -13.80 -16.00 -9.59
CA CYS A 232 -13.80 -16.65 -8.28
C CYS A 232 -14.23 -18.11 -8.37
N GLY A 233 -13.81 -18.93 -7.38
CA GLY A 233 -14.04 -20.37 -7.38
C GLY A 233 -13.15 -21.13 -8.36
N VAL A 234 -12.04 -20.55 -8.82
CA VAL A 234 -11.11 -21.15 -9.77
C VAL A 234 -9.71 -21.24 -9.16
N GLU A 235 -9.25 -22.44 -8.88
CA GLU A 235 -7.92 -22.70 -8.36
C GLU A 235 -6.93 -22.97 -9.50
N VAL A 236 -6.04 -22.01 -9.75
CA VAL A 236 -4.99 -22.19 -10.77
C VAL A 236 -3.98 -23.23 -10.29
N GLY A 237 -3.71 -24.21 -11.12
CA GLY A 237 -2.91 -25.40 -10.80
C GLY A 237 -3.75 -26.64 -10.53
N LYS A 238 -5.05 -26.48 -10.31
CA LYS A 238 -6.00 -27.58 -10.11
C LYS A 238 -7.13 -27.55 -11.14
N ASP A 239 -7.91 -26.49 -11.18
CA ASP A 239 -9.06 -26.36 -12.11
C ASP A 239 -8.63 -25.85 -13.48
N VAL A 240 -7.60 -25.02 -13.53
CA VAL A 240 -6.97 -24.52 -14.75
C VAL A 240 -5.47 -24.41 -14.57
N THR A 241 -4.70 -24.79 -15.58
CA THR A 241 -3.23 -24.68 -15.57
C THR A 241 -2.75 -23.39 -16.25
N ILE A 242 -1.54 -22.95 -15.94
CA ILE A 242 -0.88 -21.83 -16.64
C ILE A 242 -0.75 -22.13 -18.15
N ALA A 243 -0.53 -23.38 -18.53
CA ALA A 243 -0.45 -23.78 -19.92
C ALA A 243 -1.79 -23.55 -20.67
N GLN A 244 -2.91 -23.93 -20.05
CA GLN A 244 -4.24 -23.66 -20.60
C GLN A 244 -4.52 -22.16 -20.68
N LEU A 245 -4.20 -21.39 -19.66
CA LEU A 245 -4.37 -19.93 -19.70
C LEU A 245 -3.54 -19.28 -20.83
N ARG A 246 -2.33 -19.80 -21.11
CA ARG A 246 -1.54 -19.35 -22.28
C ARG A 246 -2.26 -19.66 -23.60
N GLN A 247 -2.89 -20.82 -23.72
CA GLN A 247 -3.69 -21.17 -24.89
C GLN A 247 -4.93 -20.27 -25.03
N GLU A 248 -5.52 -19.83 -23.92
CA GLU A 248 -6.61 -18.83 -23.89
C GLU A 248 -6.16 -17.40 -24.22
N GLY A 249 -4.86 -17.21 -24.49
CA GLY A 249 -4.29 -15.96 -24.95
C GLY A 249 -3.73 -15.05 -23.86
N TYR A 250 -3.62 -15.51 -22.61
CA TYR A 250 -2.94 -14.75 -21.56
C TYR A 250 -1.45 -14.66 -21.83
N LYS A 251 -0.90 -13.44 -21.82
CA LYS A 251 0.50 -13.13 -22.16
C LYS A 251 1.38 -12.89 -20.93
N GLY A 252 0.78 -12.38 -19.84
CA GLY A 252 1.47 -12.12 -18.58
C GLY A 252 0.79 -12.86 -17.43
N PHE A 253 1.59 -13.22 -16.42
CA PHE A 253 1.11 -13.93 -15.23
C PHE A 253 1.72 -13.28 -13.99
N TYR A 254 0.86 -12.83 -13.06
CA TYR A 254 1.28 -12.33 -11.77
C TYR A 254 0.79 -13.27 -10.67
N VAL A 255 1.73 -13.86 -9.94
CA VAL A 255 1.42 -14.86 -8.90
C VAL A 255 1.35 -14.15 -7.55
N ALA A 256 0.16 -14.14 -6.94
CA ALA A 256 -0.16 -13.47 -5.68
C ALA A 256 -0.97 -14.38 -4.74
N VAL A 257 -0.59 -15.65 -4.63
CA VAL A 257 -1.31 -16.70 -3.89
C VAL A 257 -1.32 -16.50 -2.38
N GLY A 258 -0.47 -15.61 -1.84
CA GLY A 258 -0.41 -15.30 -0.42
C GLY A 258 0.11 -16.46 0.44
N LEU A 259 -0.04 -16.32 1.76
CA LEU A 259 0.28 -17.35 2.77
C LEU A 259 -1.01 -17.66 3.56
N GLN A 260 -1.73 -18.68 3.15
CA GLN A 260 -3.07 -18.98 3.66
C GLN A 260 -3.12 -20.20 4.60
N SER A 261 -1.99 -20.87 4.81
CA SER A 261 -1.91 -22.03 5.71
C SER A 261 -1.30 -21.60 7.03
N GLY A 262 -1.98 -21.89 8.13
CA GLY A 262 -1.43 -21.75 9.47
C GLY A 262 -0.33 -22.77 9.73
N GLY A 263 0.71 -22.38 10.46
CA GLY A 263 1.73 -23.30 10.94
C GLY A 263 1.16 -24.26 11.99
N ARG A 264 1.59 -25.53 11.97
CA ARG A 264 1.30 -26.45 13.06
C ARG A 264 2.27 -26.20 14.22
N LEU A 265 1.76 -26.36 15.45
CA LEU A 265 2.60 -26.30 16.65
C LEU A 265 3.50 -27.54 16.70
N PRO A 266 4.84 -27.38 16.79
CA PRO A 266 5.76 -28.51 16.88
C PRO A 266 5.83 -29.07 18.32
N VAL A 267 4.70 -29.48 18.85
CA VAL A 267 4.55 -30.05 20.20
C VAL A 267 3.78 -31.38 20.13
N PRO A 268 3.97 -32.30 21.05
CA PRO A 268 3.16 -33.53 21.11
C PRO A 268 1.67 -33.20 21.14
N GLY A 269 0.89 -33.81 20.24
CA GLY A 269 -0.53 -33.53 20.07
C GLY A 269 -0.89 -32.27 19.28
N GLY A 270 0.10 -31.52 18.75
CA GLY A 270 -0.14 -30.34 17.90
C GLY A 270 -0.80 -30.66 16.56
N ASP A 271 -0.88 -31.92 16.19
CA ASP A 271 -1.53 -32.47 14.99
C ASP A 271 -2.87 -33.17 15.29
N ALA A 272 -3.33 -33.14 16.53
CA ALA A 272 -4.60 -33.76 16.92
C ALA A 272 -5.78 -33.13 16.19
N GLU A 273 -6.83 -33.89 15.92
CA GLU A 273 -8.02 -33.49 15.15
C GLU A 273 -8.72 -32.25 15.73
N ASN A 274 -8.64 -32.06 17.04
CA ASN A 274 -9.24 -30.93 17.76
C ASN A 274 -8.31 -29.69 17.85
N VAL A 275 -7.12 -29.73 17.23
CA VAL A 275 -6.22 -28.59 17.10
C VAL A 275 -6.47 -27.88 15.78
N ILE A 276 -7.00 -26.66 15.87
CA ILE A 276 -7.42 -25.88 14.71
C ILE A 276 -6.46 -24.68 14.55
N SER A 277 -5.97 -24.45 13.35
CA SER A 277 -5.23 -23.23 13.03
C SER A 277 -6.13 -21.99 13.16
N GLY A 278 -5.62 -20.91 13.76
CA GLY A 278 -6.36 -19.66 13.87
C GLY A 278 -6.80 -19.10 12.51
N VAL A 279 -5.98 -19.26 11.48
CA VAL A 279 -6.33 -18.85 10.10
C VAL A 279 -7.50 -19.65 9.55
N ASP A 280 -7.50 -20.97 9.76
CA ASP A 280 -8.58 -21.83 9.26
C ASP A 280 -9.87 -21.58 10.05
N PHE A 281 -9.76 -21.40 11.37
CA PHE A 281 -10.91 -21.02 12.20
C PHE A 281 -11.53 -19.70 11.73
N MET A 282 -10.71 -18.66 11.51
CA MET A 282 -11.21 -17.36 11.04
C MET A 282 -11.82 -17.44 9.63
N ARG A 283 -11.26 -18.27 8.76
CA ARG A 283 -11.85 -18.52 7.43
C ARG A 283 -13.23 -19.17 7.56
N ASP A 284 -13.39 -20.15 8.42
CA ASP A 284 -14.66 -20.80 8.66
C ASP A 284 -15.70 -19.82 9.25
N VAL A 285 -15.28 -18.96 10.18
CA VAL A 285 -16.15 -17.92 10.74
C VAL A 285 -16.58 -16.90 9.68
N ASN A 286 -15.64 -16.39 8.89
CA ASN A 286 -15.91 -15.29 7.96
C ASN A 286 -16.57 -15.73 6.65
N LEU A 287 -16.26 -16.93 6.14
CA LEU A 287 -16.77 -17.40 4.84
C LEU A 287 -17.86 -18.47 4.95
N ARG A 288 -17.89 -19.25 6.02
CA ARG A 288 -18.77 -20.41 6.16
C ARG A 288 -19.77 -20.30 7.30
N ASP A 289 -19.80 -19.16 7.98
CA ASP A 289 -20.67 -18.84 9.11
C ASP A 289 -20.59 -19.85 10.30
N LYS A 290 -19.45 -20.53 10.43
CA LYS A 290 -19.19 -21.45 11.53
C LYS A 290 -18.71 -20.68 12.77
N LYS A 291 -19.64 -20.18 13.59
CA LYS A 291 -19.35 -19.24 14.69
C LYS A 291 -19.27 -19.88 16.08
N SER A 292 -19.59 -21.16 16.23
CA SER A 292 -19.65 -21.79 17.55
C SER A 292 -18.57 -22.84 17.75
N LEU A 293 -17.89 -22.72 18.86
CA LEU A 293 -17.09 -23.80 19.45
C LEU A 293 -17.81 -24.31 20.70
N SER A 294 -17.75 -25.60 20.95
CA SER A 294 -18.37 -26.21 22.13
C SER A 294 -17.31 -26.69 23.13
N GLY A 295 -17.68 -26.72 24.42
CA GLY A 295 -16.79 -27.18 25.47
C GLY A 295 -15.74 -26.17 25.93
N ARG A 296 -14.65 -26.69 26.52
CA ARG A 296 -13.54 -25.87 26.99
C ARG A 296 -12.55 -25.65 25.84
N VAL A 297 -12.29 -24.40 25.51
CA VAL A 297 -11.40 -24.01 24.42
C VAL A 297 -10.16 -23.35 24.99
N GLY A 298 -8.99 -23.84 24.59
CA GLY A 298 -7.69 -23.19 24.84
C GLY A 298 -7.20 -22.45 23.61
N VAL A 299 -6.72 -21.23 23.78
CA VAL A 299 -6.08 -20.44 22.72
C VAL A 299 -4.60 -20.33 23.02
N ILE A 300 -3.76 -20.73 22.06
CA ILE A 300 -2.31 -20.67 22.21
C ILE A 300 -1.79 -19.49 21.37
N GLY A 301 -1.27 -18.48 22.06
CA GLY A 301 -0.83 -17.21 21.48
C GLY A 301 -1.77 -16.06 21.85
N GLY A 302 -1.27 -14.83 21.72
CA GLY A 302 -1.99 -13.59 22.06
C GLY A 302 -1.62 -12.44 21.16
N GLY A 303 -1.14 -12.74 19.93
CA GLY A 303 -0.81 -11.74 18.93
C GLY A 303 -2.05 -11.17 18.22
N ASN A 304 -1.81 -10.17 17.40
CA ASN A 304 -2.83 -9.56 16.55
C ASN A 304 -3.03 -10.38 15.25
N ASN A 305 -3.49 -11.60 15.41
CA ASN A 305 -3.87 -12.43 14.26
C ASN A 305 -5.38 -12.62 14.24
#